data_6e17cf7eecf3585f4b3483aaf19597dc
#
_entry.id   6e17cf7eecf3585f4b3483aaf19597dc
#
_cell.length_a   1.000
_cell.length_b   1.000
_cell.length_c   1.000
_cell.angle_alpha   90.00
_cell.angle_beta   90.00
_cell.angle_gamma   90.00
#
_symmetry.space_group_name_H-M   'P 1'
#
loop_
_entity.id
_entity.type
_entity.pdbx_description
1 polymer ?
#
loop_
_entity_poly.entity_id
_entity_poly.type
_entity_poly.pdbx_seq_one_letter_code
_entity_poly.pdbx_strand_id
1 'polypeptide(L)'
;MDLREMSTPALAYLGDCVLELCVREYLVESGLSTSRNLNREALNFVRASAQAEAMKKLFPILTEEEEAFFRRGRNIGHTNVPKNATVSDYRTATGMEVLFGYLHVSGQKERINELFRAAYLQDAE
;
A
#
# COMPACT_ATOMS: atom_id res chain seq x y z
N MET A 1 -18.01 12.97 -6.53
CA MET A 1 -17.10 12.51 -7.61
C MET A 1 -17.20 10.99 -7.72
N ASP A 2 -17.33 10.49 -8.93
CA ASP A 2 -17.35 9.04 -9.15
C ASP A 2 -15.91 8.52 -9.04
N LEU A 3 -15.69 7.60 -8.12
CA LEU A 3 -14.36 7.02 -7.88
C LEU A 3 -13.81 6.27 -9.09
N ARG A 4 -14.70 5.70 -9.89
CA ARG A 4 -14.27 4.98 -11.10
C ARG A 4 -13.71 5.92 -12.16
N GLU A 5 -14.05 7.21 -12.09
CA GLU A 5 -13.56 8.22 -13.01
C GLU A 5 -12.26 8.87 -12.55
N MET A 6 -11.84 8.63 -11.29
CA MET A 6 -10.55 9.13 -10.83
C MET A 6 -9.43 8.40 -11.55
N SER A 7 -8.40 9.14 -11.94
CA SER A 7 -7.29 8.52 -12.65
C SER A 7 -6.54 7.55 -11.75
N THR A 8 -6.07 6.47 -12.34
CA THR A 8 -5.28 5.47 -11.62
C THR A 8 -4.00 6.07 -11.03
N PRO A 9 -3.24 6.90 -11.77
CA PRO A 9 -2.07 7.57 -11.17
C PRO A 9 -2.41 8.47 -9.98
N ALA A 10 -3.56 9.14 -10.02
CA ALA A 10 -3.96 10.01 -8.91
C ALA A 10 -4.27 9.18 -7.65
N LEU A 11 -4.95 8.05 -7.82
CA LEU A 11 -5.22 7.14 -6.70
C LEU A 11 -3.93 6.53 -6.15
N ALA A 12 -2.99 6.17 -7.01
CA ALA A 12 -1.69 5.65 -6.57
C ALA A 12 -0.92 6.70 -5.78
N TYR A 13 -0.90 7.93 -6.27
CA TYR A 13 -0.22 9.04 -5.62
C TYR A 13 -0.77 9.26 -4.21
N LEU A 14 -2.09 9.28 -4.08
CA LEU A 14 -2.73 9.45 -2.78
C LEU A 14 -2.49 8.22 -1.90
N GLY A 15 -2.60 7.02 -2.46
CA GLY A 15 -2.43 5.77 -1.71
C GLY A 15 -1.03 5.60 -1.15
N ASP A 16 -0.01 6.09 -1.85
CA ASP A 16 1.35 6.11 -1.33
C ASP A 16 1.39 6.87 0.00
N CYS A 17 0.74 8.03 0.06
CA CYS A 17 0.65 8.82 1.28
C CYS A 17 -0.12 8.10 2.38
N VAL A 18 -1.22 7.45 2.02
CA VAL A 18 -2.05 6.72 2.99
C VAL A 18 -1.27 5.57 3.62
N LEU A 19 -0.55 4.79 2.81
CA LEU A 19 0.29 3.71 3.31
C LEU A 19 1.40 4.25 4.21
N GLU A 20 2.05 5.33 3.78
CA GLU A 20 3.10 5.97 4.55
C GLU A 20 2.59 6.41 5.92
N LEU A 21 1.40 6.98 5.97
CA LEU A 21 0.80 7.39 7.23
C LEU A 21 0.56 6.20 8.15
N CYS A 22 0.01 5.11 7.63
CA CYS A 22 -0.20 3.90 8.42
C CYS A 22 1.10 3.38 9.02
N VAL A 23 2.16 3.35 8.21
CA VAL A 23 3.48 2.87 8.64
C VAL A 23 4.03 3.77 9.74
N ARG A 24 3.98 5.07 9.52
CA ARG A 24 4.54 6.04 10.48
C ARG A 24 3.78 6.04 11.79
N GLU A 25 2.46 5.97 11.76
CA GLU A 25 1.67 5.87 12.97
C GLU A 25 2.03 4.61 13.76
N TYR A 26 2.14 3.48 13.08
CA TYR A 26 2.51 2.23 13.72
C TYR A 26 3.88 2.32 14.38
N LEU A 27 4.87 2.86 13.67
CA LEU A 27 6.24 2.95 14.19
C LEU A 27 6.33 3.90 15.40
N VAL A 28 5.64 5.02 15.33
CA VAL A 28 5.60 5.97 16.45
C VAL A 28 4.95 5.32 17.67
N GLU A 29 3.85 4.63 17.48
CA GLU A 29 3.14 3.94 18.56
C GLU A 29 3.96 2.79 19.14
N SER A 30 4.87 2.22 18.37
CA SER A 30 5.74 1.14 18.84
C SER A 30 6.89 1.63 19.73
N GLY A 31 7.06 2.93 19.88
CA GLY A 31 8.06 3.51 20.77
C GLY A 31 9.34 3.97 20.09
N LEU A 32 9.46 3.83 18.78
CA LEU A 32 10.62 4.38 18.09
C LEU A 32 10.57 5.89 18.10
N SER A 33 11.67 6.55 18.44
CA SER A 33 11.66 7.98 18.69
C SER A 33 12.70 8.78 17.92
N THR A 34 13.71 8.15 17.33
CA THR A 34 14.71 8.89 16.58
C THR A 34 14.40 8.86 15.09
N SER A 35 14.66 9.97 14.39
CA SER A 35 14.45 10.03 12.94
C SER A 35 15.19 8.91 12.21
N ARG A 36 16.40 8.62 12.65
CA ARG A 36 17.22 7.57 12.03
C ARG A 36 16.56 6.21 12.12
N ASN A 37 16.07 5.83 13.29
CA ASN A 37 15.43 4.53 13.49
C ASN A 37 14.09 4.47 12.80
N LEU A 38 13.31 5.55 12.85
CA LEU A 38 12.02 5.62 12.17
C LEU A 38 12.18 5.45 10.67
N ASN A 39 13.10 6.17 10.06
CA ASN A 39 13.32 6.09 8.61
C ASN A 39 13.81 4.71 8.19
N ARG A 40 14.72 4.13 8.98
CA ARG A 40 15.25 2.81 8.68
C ARG A 40 14.17 1.73 8.73
N GLU A 41 13.36 1.74 9.78
CA GLU A 41 12.30 0.74 9.94
C GLU A 41 11.21 0.92 8.89
N ALA A 42 10.89 2.17 8.52
CA ALA A 42 9.87 2.43 7.51
C ALA A 42 10.20 1.76 6.18
N LEU A 43 11.47 1.67 5.81
CA LEU A 43 11.87 1.03 4.56
C LEU A 43 11.47 -0.45 4.52
N ASN A 44 11.41 -1.10 5.66
CA ASN A 44 11.00 -2.51 5.70
C ASN A 44 9.52 -2.70 5.35
N PHE A 45 8.74 -1.62 5.36
CA PHE A 45 7.31 -1.64 5.03
C PHE A 45 7.05 -1.13 3.61
N VAL A 46 7.78 -0.10 3.18
CA VAL A 46 7.40 0.67 1.99
C VAL A 46 8.18 0.35 0.73
N ARG A 47 9.28 -0.38 0.80
CA ARG A 47 9.99 -0.77 -0.42
C ARG A 47 9.11 -1.74 -1.23
N ALA A 48 9.30 -1.74 -2.54
CA ALA A 48 8.43 -2.50 -3.44
C ALA A 48 8.34 -3.99 -3.09
N SER A 49 9.47 -4.60 -2.71
CA SER A 49 9.48 -6.02 -2.33
C SER A 49 8.64 -6.28 -1.07
N ALA A 50 8.70 -5.38 -0.09
CA ALA A 50 7.92 -5.52 1.13
C ALA A 50 6.44 -5.33 0.86
N GLN A 51 6.09 -4.36 0.02
CA GLN A 51 4.70 -4.16 -0.38
C GLN A 51 4.15 -5.36 -1.15
N ALA A 52 4.96 -5.96 -2.02
CA ALA A 52 4.54 -7.13 -2.78
C ALA A 52 4.27 -8.32 -1.86
N GLU A 53 5.13 -8.56 -0.86
CA GLU A 53 4.90 -9.61 0.11
C GLU A 53 3.65 -9.34 0.96
N ALA A 54 3.47 -8.09 1.38
CA ALA A 54 2.30 -7.69 2.15
C ALA A 54 1.02 -7.93 1.34
N MET A 55 1.04 -7.58 0.07
CA MET A 55 -0.13 -7.72 -0.80
C MET A 55 -0.56 -9.17 -0.96
N LYS A 56 0.38 -10.11 -0.97
CA LYS A 56 0.04 -11.54 -1.06
C LYS A 56 -0.88 -11.98 0.08
N LYS A 57 -0.74 -11.40 1.24
CA LYS A 57 -1.58 -11.74 2.39
C LYS A 57 -2.97 -11.15 2.26
N LEU A 58 -3.14 -10.14 1.43
CA LEU A 58 -4.43 -9.47 1.24
C LEU A 58 -5.31 -10.14 0.19
N PHE A 59 -4.73 -10.79 -0.82
CA PHE A 59 -5.52 -11.36 -1.90
C PHE A 59 -6.70 -12.22 -1.43
N PRO A 60 -6.55 -13.09 -0.43
CA PRO A 60 -7.67 -13.93 0.01
C PRO A 60 -8.82 -13.17 0.67
N ILE A 61 -8.59 -11.95 1.12
CA ILE A 61 -9.61 -11.21 1.89
C ILE A 61 -10.14 -9.97 1.17
N LEU A 62 -9.70 -9.70 -0.05
CA LEU A 62 -10.18 -8.56 -0.81
C LEU A 62 -11.59 -8.79 -1.33
N THR A 63 -12.40 -7.74 -1.33
CA THR A 63 -13.67 -7.75 -2.04
C THR A 63 -13.41 -7.64 -3.54
N GLU A 64 -14.44 -7.94 -4.35
CA GLU A 64 -14.32 -7.80 -5.80
C GLU A 64 -13.95 -6.39 -6.24
N GLU A 65 -14.54 -5.38 -5.58
CA GLU A 65 -14.25 -4.00 -5.90
C GLU A 65 -12.82 -3.62 -5.53
N GLU A 66 -12.37 -4.06 -4.35
CA GLU A 66 -10.99 -3.83 -3.92
C GLU A 66 -10.01 -4.47 -4.90
N GLU A 67 -10.29 -5.68 -5.31
CA GLU A 67 -9.43 -6.37 -6.27
C GLU A 67 -9.40 -5.65 -7.61
N ALA A 68 -10.54 -5.09 -8.05
CA ALA A 68 -10.60 -4.35 -9.31
C ALA A 68 -9.70 -3.11 -9.27
N PHE A 69 -9.70 -2.37 -8.15
CA PHE A 69 -8.82 -1.22 -8.00
C PHE A 69 -7.35 -1.64 -7.93
N PHE A 70 -7.05 -2.73 -7.23
CA PHE A 70 -5.70 -3.27 -7.23
C PHE A 70 -5.22 -3.57 -8.65
N ARG A 71 -6.05 -4.25 -9.45
CA ARG A 71 -5.67 -4.60 -10.83
C ARG A 71 -5.44 -3.37 -11.70
N ARG A 72 -6.21 -2.30 -11.50
CA ARG A 72 -5.99 -1.06 -12.22
C ARG A 72 -4.56 -0.54 -12.00
N GLY A 73 -4.09 -0.56 -10.75
CA GLY A 73 -2.75 -0.11 -10.42
C GLY A 73 -1.69 -1.04 -10.95
N ARG A 74 -1.89 -2.35 -10.80
CA ARG A 74 -0.94 -3.35 -11.30
C ARG A 74 -0.76 -3.25 -12.82
N ASN A 75 -1.83 -2.91 -13.53
CA ASN A 75 -1.83 -2.91 -15.00
C ASN A 75 -1.48 -1.58 -15.63
N ILE A 76 -1.21 -0.55 -14.83
CA ILE A 76 -0.79 0.74 -15.36
C ILE A 76 0.57 0.60 -16.05
N GLY A 77 0.78 1.34 -17.16
CA GLY A 77 2.04 1.29 -17.86
C GLY A 77 3.17 1.85 -17.03
N HIS A 78 4.27 1.12 -16.92
CA HIS A 78 5.44 1.54 -16.14
C HIS A 78 6.63 1.69 -17.06
N THR A 79 7.15 2.91 -17.18
CA THR A 79 8.33 3.18 -17.99
C THR A 79 9.58 3.36 -17.15
N ASN A 80 9.45 3.66 -15.86
CA ASN A 80 10.56 3.99 -14.98
C ASN A 80 10.52 3.15 -13.71
N VAL A 81 10.88 1.88 -13.83
CA VAL A 81 10.98 0.99 -12.67
C VAL A 81 12.30 1.28 -11.95
N PRO A 82 12.29 1.48 -10.61
CA PRO A 82 13.51 1.72 -9.85
C PRO A 82 14.49 0.55 -10.01
N LYS A 83 15.79 0.85 -9.95
CA LYS A 83 16.85 -0.14 -10.17
C LYS A 83 16.81 -1.32 -9.19
N ASN A 84 16.35 -1.07 -7.97
CA ASN A 84 16.37 -2.09 -6.91
C ASN A 84 15.06 -2.86 -6.79
N ALA A 85 14.18 -2.72 -7.76
CA ALA A 85 12.88 -3.39 -7.75
C ALA A 85 12.69 -4.22 -9.00
N THR A 86 12.06 -5.38 -8.87
CA THR A 86 11.62 -6.13 -10.04
C THR A 86 10.39 -5.45 -10.62
N VAL A 87 10.13 -5.68 -11.90
CA VAL A 87 8.93 -5.14 -12.55
C VAL A 87 7.68 -5.67 -11.85
N SER A 88 7.66 -6.96 -11.51
CA SER A 88 6.53 -7.59 -10.83
C SER A 88 6.25 -6.95 -9.47
N ASP A 89 7.29 -6.78 -8.65
CA ASP A 89 7.13 -6.17 -7.33
C ASP A 89 6.66 -4.72 -7.43
N TYR A 90 7.22 -3.97 -8.39
CA TYR A 90 6.85 -2.58 -8.58
C TYR A 90 5.38 -2.44 -8.99
N ARG A 91 4.92 -3.30 -9.90
CA ARG A 91 3.52 -3.29 -10.32
C ARG A 91 2.58 -3.67 -9.18
N THR A 92 2.95 -4.66 -8.39
CA THR A 92 2.15 -5.08 -7.24
C THR A 92 2.08 -3.96 -6.20
N ALA A 93 3.20 -3.29 -5.95
CA ALA A 93 3.23 -2.15 -5.04
C ALA A 93 2.33 -1.01 -5.53
N THR A 94 2.36 -0.71 -6.82
CA THR A 94 1.48 0.31 -7.39
C THR A 94 0.01 -0.07 -7.24
N GLY A 95 -0.31 -1.35 -7.45
CA GLY A 95 -1.66 -1.85 -7.22
C GLY A 95 -2.12 -1.66 -5.78
N MET A 96 -1.23 -1.92 -4.83
CA MET A 96 -1.52 -1.70 -3.41
C MET A 96 -1.78 -0.23 -3.11
N GLU A 97 -0.98 0.66 -3.69
CA GLU A 97 -1.19 2.09 -3.52
C GLU A 97 -2.54 2.53 -4.07
N VAL A 98 -2.92 2.05 -5.25
CA VAL A 98 -4.24 2.37 -5.82
C VAL A 98 -5.37 1.87 -4.92
N LEU A 99 -5.23 0.65 -4.40
CA LEU A 99 -6.21 0.08 -3.47
C LEU A 99 -6.37 0.98 -2.24
N PHE A 100 -5.27 1.37 -1.62
CA PHE A 100 -5.34 2.19 -0.41
C PHE A 100 -5.84 3.61 -0.72
N GLY A 101 -5.49 4.16 -1.88
CA GLY A 101 -6.03 5.43 -2.33
C GLY A 101 -7.54 5.37 -2.51
N TYR A 102 -8.05 4.32 -3.13
CA TYR A 102 -9.48 4.08 -3.27
C TYR A 102 -10.16 4.02 -1.91
N LEU A 103 -9.62 3.24 -0.98
CA LEU A 103 -10.22 3.10 0.34
C LEU A 103 -10.28 4.44 1.07
N HIS A 104 -9.23 5.24 0.95
CA HIS A 104 -9.20 6.55 1.58
C HIS A 104 -10.26 7.49 1.00
N VAL A 105 -10.33 7.59 -0.32
CA VAL A 105 -11.28 8.51 -0.98
C VAL A 105 -12.72 8.09 -0.71
N SER A 106 -12.95 6.79 -0.57
CA SER A 106 -14.30 6.28 -0.29
C SER A 106 -14.64 6.29 1.21
N GLY A 107 -13.75 6.84 2.05
CA GLY A 107 -14.02 7.02 3.47
C GLY A 107 -13.95 5.74 4.29
N GLN A 108 -13.26 4.71 3.83
CA GLN A 108 -13.21 3.41 4.48
C GLN A 108 -11.99 3.30 5.41
N LYS A 109 -11.95 4.17 6.41
CA LYS A 109 -10.80 4.24 7.32
C LYS A 109 -10.59 2.95 8.11
N GLU A 110 -11.66 2.32 8.58
CA GLU A 110 -11.53 1.08 9.32
C GLU A 110 -11.00 -0.05 8.44
N ARG A 111 -11.42 -0.09 7.18
CA ARG A 111 -10.93 -1.09 6.24
C ARG A 111 -9.45 -0.89 5.95
N ILE A 112 -9.00 0.36 5.85
CA ILE A 112 -7.57 0.66 5.70
C ILE A 112 -6.79 0.03 6.85
N ASN A 113 -7.23 0.26 8.08
CA ASN A 113 -6.55 -0.29 9.25
C ASN A 113 -6.59 -1.82 9.27
N GLU A 114 -7.71 -2.41 8.91
CA GLU A 114 -7.86 -3.85 8.84
C GLU A 114 -6.88 -4.47 7.84
N LEU A 115 -6.83 -3.90 6.63
CA LEU A 115 -5.93 -4.42 5.61
C LEU A 115 -4.46 -4.17 5.97
N PHE A 116 -4.14 -3.02 6.55
CA PHE A 116 -2.77 -2.75 6.98
C PHE A 116 -2.30 -3.77 8.01
N ARG A 117 -3.14 -4.08 8.99
CA ARG A 117 -2.80 -5.07 10.00
C ARG A 117 -2.64 -6.47 9.40
N ALA A 118 -3.54 -6.85 8.50
CA ALA A 118 -3.45 -8.15 7.84
C ALA A 118 -2.18 -8.27 6.99
N ALA A 119 -1.79 -7.17 6.34
CA ALA A 119 -0.63 -7.17 5.43
C ALA A 119 0.69 -7.21 6.18
N TYR A 120 0.81 -6.51 7.29
CA TYR A 120 2.11 -6.27 7.92
C TYR A 120 2.25 -6.74 9.37
N LEU A 121 1.16 -6.94 10.09
CA LEU A 121 1.24 -7.12 11.53
C LEU A 121 0.82 -8.50 12.03
N GLN A 122 0.44 -9.41 11.16
CA GLN A 122 -0.05 -10.73 11.57
C GLN A 122 0.91 -11.86 11.27
N ASP A 123 2.18 -11.57 11.14
CA ASP A 123 3.19 -12.59 10.88
C ASP A 123 3.62 -13.36 12.12
N ALA A 124 3.31 -12.86 13.29
CA ALA A 124 3.78 -13.45 14.53
C ALA A 124 3.07 -14.75 14.88
N GLU A 125 2.07 -15.10 14.11
CA GLU A 125 1.34 -16.34 14.35
C GLU A 125 1.90 -17.46 13.47
#